data_0d4444cc660f405919a9356f1f50e155
#
_entry.id   0d4444cc660f405919a9356f1f50e155
#
_cell.length_a   1.000
_cell.length_b   1.000
_cell.length_c   1.000
_cell.angle_alpha   90.00
_cell.angle_beta   90.00
_cell.angle_gamma   90.00
#
_symmetry.space_group_name_H-M   'P 1'
#
loop_
_entity.id
_entity.type
_entity.pdbx_description
1 polymer ?
#
loop_
_entity_poly.entity_id
_entity_poly.type
_entity_poly.pdbx_seq_one_letter_code
_entity_poly.pdbx_strand_id
1 'polypeptide(L)' 'NMQTGMHTMNYSLANLVKTRVISRDVALKFSENPTELAKSI' A
#
# COMPACT_ATOMS: atom_id res chain seq x y z
N ASN A 1 13.15 5.10 7.85
CA ASN A 1 12.54 3.95 8.12
C ASN A 1 11.15 4.14 8.63
N MET A 2 10.48 3.11 8.76
CA MET A 2 9.16 3.18 9.07
C MET A 2 9.05 3.22 10.46
N GLN A 3 8.81 4.18 11.07
CA GLN A 3 8.78 4.20 12.37
C GLN A 3 7.59 3.72 12.95
N THR A 4 6.56 3.54 12.33
CA THR A 4 5.34 3.14 12.99
C THR A 4 4.76 2.00 12.30
N GLY A 5 4.10 1.17 12.97
CA GLY A 5 3.43 0.04 12.39
C GLY A 5 2.23 0.42 11.59
N MET A 6 1.75 1.63 11.77
CA MET A 6 0.60 2.02 11.05
C MET A 6 0.78 2.01 9.58
N HIS A 7 1.99 2.21 9.10
CA HIS A 7 2.20 2.29 7.68
C HIS A 7 2.70 0.99 7.08
N THR A 8 2.83 -0.04 7.87
CA THR A 8 3.40 -1.29 7.38
C THR A 8 2.59 -1.91 6.26
N MET A 9 1.27 -1.96 6.45
CA MET A 9 0.42 -2.57 5.45
C MET A 9 0.47 -1.78 4.14
N ASN A 10 0.35 -0.47 4.22
CA ASN A 10 0.38 0.34 3.02
C ASN A 10 1.74 0.25 2.33
N TYR A 11 2.81 0.16 3.10
CA TYR A 11 4.13 0.03 2.53
C TYR A 11 4.24 -1.28 1.74
N SER A 12 3.75 -2.36 2.34
CA SER A 12 3.76 -3.65 1.67
C SER A 12 2.90 -3.64 0.42
N LEU A 13 1.72 -3.07 0.51
CA LEU A 13 0.82 -3.01 -0.63
C LEU A 13 1.44 -2.17 -1.75
N ALA A 14 2.05 -1.05 -1.40
CA ALA A 14 2.68 -0.21 -2.41
C ALA A 14 3.80 -0.97 -3.12
N ASN A 15 4.55 -1.76 -2.36
CA ASN A 15 5.60 -2.54 -2.94
C ASN A 15 5.05 -3.58 -3.91
N LEU A 16 3.97 -4.23 -3.53
CA LEU A 16 3.36 -5.24 -4.40
C LEU A 16 2.84 -4.63 -5.68
N VAL A 17 2.32 -3.41 -5.60
CA VAL A 17 1.86 -2.73 -6.79
C VAL A 17 3.04 -2.34 -7.68
N LYS A 18 4.11 -1.86 -7.07
CA LYS A 18 5.27 -1.45 -7.85
C LYS A 18 5.90 -2.62 -8.59
N THR A 19 5.86 -3.79 -7.97
CA THR A 19 6.42 -4.96 -8.62
C THR A 19 5.40 -5.68 -9.47
N ARG A 20 4.19 -5.10 -9.54
CA ARG A 20 3.11 -5.63 -10.39
C ARG A 20 2.64 -7.01 -9.95
N VAL A 21 2.78 -7.30 -8.69
CA VAL A 21 2.25 -8.54 -8.17
C VAL A 21 0.74 -8.41 -8.01
N ILE A 22 0.28 -7.20 -7.65
CA ILE A 22 -1.15 -6.95 -7.56
C ILE A 22 -1.44 -5.63 -8.24
N SER A 23 -2.69 -5.40 -8.57
CA SER A 23 -3.07 -4.15 -9.21
C SER A 23 -3.35 -3.10 -8.16
N ARG A 24 -3.40 -1.84 -8.59
CA ARG A 24 -3.70 -0.75 -7.69
C ARG A 24 -5.07 -0.93 -7.07
N ASP A 25 -6.04 -1.36 -7.85
CA ASP A 25 -7.38 -1.55 -7.34
C ASP A 25 -7.39 -2.57 -6.20
N VAL A 26 -6.67 -3.65 -6.37
CA VAL A 26 -6.60 -4.69 -5.36
C VAL A 26 -5.92 -4.14 -4.12
N ALA A 27 -4.84 -3.41 -4.30
CA ALA A 27 -4.12 -2.86 -3.15
C ALA A 27 -5.00 -1.89 -2.37
N LEU A 28 -5.73 -1.05 -3.07
CA LEU A 28 -6.61 -0.09 -2.40
C LEU A 28 -7.74 -0.79 -1.67
N LYS A 29 -8.18 -1.90 -2.22
CA LYS A 29 -9.25 -2.65 -1.60
C LYS A 29 -8.80 -3.26 -0.27
N PHE A 30 -7.58 -3.71 -0.20
CA PHE A 30 -7.07 -4.33 1.02
C PHE A 30 -6.51 -3.33 2.01
N SER A 31 -6.28 -2.09 1.60
CA SER A 31 -5.69 -1.12 2.48
C SER A 31 -6.68 -0.60 3.50
N GLU A 32 -6.22 -0.39 4.73
CA GLU A 32 -7.07 0.18 5.73
C GLU A 32 -7.17 1.68 5.52
N ASN A 33 -6.21 2.25 4.82
CA ASN A 33 -6.23 3.67 4.56
C ASN A 33 -5.91 3.88 3.10
N PRO A 34 -6.86 3.61 2.21
CA PRO A 34 -6.58 3.69 0.78
C PRO A 34 -6.19 5.07 0.29
N THR A 35 -6.68 6.10 0.96
CA THR A 35 -6.31 7.45 0.58
C THR A 35 -4.80 7.66 0.73
N GLU A 36 -4.25 7.18 1.83
CA GLU A 36 -2.82 7.28 2.05
C GLU A 36 -2.06 6.39 1.07
N LEU A 37 -2.56 5.20 0.85
CA LEU A 37 -1.90 4.28 -0.07
C LEU A 37 -1.87 4.87 -1.48
N ALA A 38 -2.94 5.48 -1.90
CA ALA A 38 -3.02 6.04 -3.23
C ALA A 38 -1.95 7.10 -3.47
N LYS A 39 -1.50 7.75 -2.42
CA LYS A 39 -0.45 8.73 -2.58
C LYS A 39 0.89 8.09 -2.85
N SER A 40 1.04 6.84 -2.50
CA SER A 40 2.29 6.12 -2.70
C SER A 40 2.34 5.35 -4.01
N ILE A 41 1.24 5.13 -4.62
CA ILE A 41 1.21 4.31 -5.83
C ILE A 41 0.61 5.07 -7.03
#